data_e499ef456970d0e92cf0a56b2381b0ad
#
_entry.id   e499ef456970d0e92cf0a56b2381b0ad
#
_cell.length_a   1.000
_cell.length_b   1.000
_cell.length_c   1.000
_cell.angle_alpha   90.00
_cell.angle_beta   90.00
_cell.angle_gamma   90.00
#
_symmetry.space_group_name_H-M   'P 1'
#
loop_
_entity.id
_entity.type
_entity.pdbx_description
1 polymer ?
#
loop_
_entity_poly.entity_id
_entity_poly.type
_entity_poly.pdbx_seq_one_letter_code
_entity_poly.pdbx_strand_id
1 'polypeptide(L)'
;MMMTLSIPFSSLAERVVASLAAGSCVSITGLSNMGKSTFMRALTSEEIHQAYQEARQKTGFLIYVDCNRAVDISPQAFFEVVLRSVVERLNDHIPPDLAAAMRNHHQEITASDSAFSASLAFNLALTELCEQLGHDLCLLIDEFDEVYAQLEERTLLNLRALRDRFSDCLAYVTATERRLPLLRQ
;
A
#
# COMPACT_ATOMS: atom_id res chain seq x y z
N MET A 1 0.17 20.71 19.63
CA MET A 1 1.47 20.31 20.19
C MET A 1 2.04 19.28 19.25
N MET A 2 3.08 19.60 18.46
CA MET A 2 3.69 18.62 17.55
C MET A 2 4.34 17.53 18.41
N MET A 3 3.87 16.29 18.29
CA MET A 3 4.59 15.15 18.85
C MET A 3 5.92 15.00 18.10
N THR A 4 7.02 14.97 18.82
CA THR A 4 8.32 14.63 18.23
C THR A 4 8.39 13.11 18.11
N LEU A 5 8.42 12.59 16.89
CA LEU A 5 8.53 11.17 16.64
C LEU A 5 9.90 10.65 17.03
N SER A 6 9.97 9.55 17.77
CA SER A 6 11.22 8.91 18.23
C SER A 6 11.74 7.82 17.29
N ILE A 7 11.17 7.74 16.08
CA ILE A 7 11.55 6.76 15.05
C ILE A 7 12.73 7.23 14.19
N PRO A 8 13.45 6.30 13.53
CA PRO A 8 14.45 6.67 12.53
C PRO A 8 13.88 7.60 11.46
N PHE A 9 14.61 8.65 11.10
CA PHE A 9 14.19 9.65 10.12
C PHE A 9 12.90 10.41 10.50
N SER A 10 12.73 10.81 11.76
CA SER A 10 11.51 11.43 12.29
C SER A 10 10.97 12.59 11.42
N SER A 11 11.82 13.50 10.98
CA SER A 11 11.41 14.62 10.11
C SER A 11 10.86 14.19 8.75
N LEU A 12 11.35 13.06 8.19
CA LEU A 12 10.81 12.48 6.97
C LEU A 12 9.47 11.80 7.24
N ALA A 13 9.35 11.10 8.37
CA ALA A 13 8.11 10.47 8.78
C ALA A 13 6.98 11.50 9.00
N GLU A 14 7.28 12.63 9.68
CA GLU A 14 6.33 13.73 9.83
C GLU A 14 5.83 14.27 8.48
N ARG A 15 6.72 14.44 7.52
CA ARG A 15 6.35 14.88 6.15
C ARG A 15 5.50 13.84 5.42
N VAL A 16 5.80 12.55 5.55
CA VAL A 16 4.98 11.47 4.96
C VAL A 16 3.60 11.47 5.59
N VAL A 17 3.51 11.51 6.92
CA VAL A 17 2.23 11.57 7.65
C VAL A 17 1.41 12.79 7.22
N ALA A 18 2.01 13.97 7.15
CA ALA A 18 1.32 15.18 6.71
C ALA A 18 0.78 15.06 5.28
N SER A 19 1.58 14.47 4.36
CA SER A 19 1.16 14.26 2.97
C SER A 19 0.01 13.26 2.87
N LEU A 20 0.09 12.14 3.58
CA LEU A 20 -0.97 11.14 3.62
C LEU A 20 -2.26 11.70 4.25
N ALA A 21 -2.13 12.46 5.34
CA ALA A 21 -3.26 13.13 5.99
C ALA A 21 -3.95 14.17 5.08
N ALA A 22 -3.19 14.77 4.15
CA ALA A 22 -3.71 15.63 3.09
C ALA A 22 -4.30 14.86 1.90
N GLY A 23 -4.37 13.52 1.95
CA GLY A 23 -4.87 12.67 0.88
C GLY A 23 -3.92 12.51 -0.31
N SER A 24 -2.61 12.77 -0.12
CA SER A 24 -1.61 12.68 -1.20
C SER A 24 -0.85 11.36 -1.15
N CYS A 25 -0.57 10.76 -2.32
CA CYS A 25 0.41 9.69 -2.43
C CYS A 25 1.83 10.22 -2.32
N VAL A 26 2.76 9.39 -1.84
CA VAL A 26 4.15 9.75 -1.61
C VAL A 26 5.09 8.80 -2.34
N SER A 27 6.14 9.31 -2.96
CA SER A 27 7.23 8.51 -3.52
C SER A 27 8.52 8.82 -2.77
N ILE A 28 9.12 7.79 -2.19
CA ILE A 28 10.39 7.84 -1.46
C ILE A 28 11.45 7.27 -2.38
N THR A 29 12.47 8.08 -2.67
CA THR A 29 13.56 7.65 -3.57
C THR A 29 14.89 7.74 -2.82
N GLY A 30 15.72 6.71 -2.95
CA GLY A 30 17.04 6.68 -2.36
C GLY A 30 17.83 5.45 -2.79
N LEU A 31 19.15 5.52 -2.75
CA LEU A 31 20.02 4.42 -3.14
C LEU A 31 19.76 3.14 -2.30
N SER A 32 20.18 2.00 -2.84
CA SER A 32 20.15 0.74 -2.10
C SER A 32 20.91 0.87 -0.78
N ASN A 33 20.47 0.14 0.24
CA ASN A 33 21.07 0.12 1.58
C ASN A 33 21.06 1.47 2.35
N MET A 34 20.29 2.46 1.91
CA MET A 34 20.11 3.75 2.64
C MET A 34 19.02 3.68 3.74
N GLY A 35 18.53 2.48 4.08
CA GLY A 35 17.53 2.31 5.14
C GLY A 35 16.07 2.56 4.71
N LYS A 36 15.76 2.59 3.41
CA LYS A 36 14.38 2.76 2.91
C LYS A 36 13.41 1.75 3.53
N SER A 37 13.74 0.45 3.46
CA SER A 37 12.86 -0.61 3.99
C SER A 37 12.72 -0.54 5.52
N THR A 38 13.77 -0.14 6.24
CA THR A 38 13.69 0.13 7.67
C THR A 38 12.74 1.29 7.94
N PHE A 39 12.82 2.35 7.16
CA PHE A 39 11.94 3.50 7.26
C PHE A 39 10.49 3.12 6.91
N MET A 40 10.26 2.40 5.81
CA MET A 40 8.92 1.94 5.40
C MET A 40 8.25 1.08 6.48
N ARG A 41 9.01 0.18 7.11
CA ARG A 41 8.50 -0.60 8.25
C ARG A 41 8.23 0.27 9.48
N ALA A 42 9.08 1.25 9.77
CA ALA A 42 8.85 2.18 10.88
C ALA A 42 7.56 2.99 10.71
N LEU A 43 7.11 3.26 9.48
CA LEU A 43 5.82 3.90 9.21
C LEU A 43 4.60 3.09 9.66
N THR A 44 4.76 1.80 9.98
CA THR A 44 3.67 0.96 10.53
C THR A 44 3.64 0.93 12.06
N SER A 45 4.47 1.73 12.74
CA SER A 45 4.51 1.79 14.20
C SER A 45 3.26 2.44 14.79
N GLU A 46 2.95 2.12 16.03
CA GLU A 46 1.83 2.73 16.77
C GLU A 46 1.97 4.26 16.88
N GLU A 47 3.19 4.74 17.05
CA GLU A 47 3.51 6.17 17.11
C GLU A 47 3.11 6.90 15.81
N ILE A 48 3.36 6.29 14.65
CA ILE A 48 2.93 6.83 13.35
C ILE A 48 1.41 6.75 13.19
N HIS A 49 0.77 5.68 13.62
CA HIS A 49 -0.71 5.57 13.58
C HIS A 49 -1.36 6.69 14.39
N GLN A 50 -0.85 6.98 15.60
CA GLN A 50 -1.34 8.07 16.42
C GLN A 50 -1.13 9.44 15.75
N ALA A 51 0.07 9.70 15.23
CA ALA A 51 0.37 10.94 14.51
C ALA A 51 -0.51 11.11 13.27
N TYR A 52 -0.76 10.03 12.52
CA TYR A 52 -1.67 10.04 11.38
C TYR A 52 -3.10 10.37 11.80
N GLN A 53 -3.60 9.69 12.83
CA GLN A 53 -4.94 9.92 13.36
C GLN A 53 -5.14 11.35 13.85
N GLU A 54 -4.14 11.93 14.53
CA GLU A 54 -4.17 13.33 14.96
C GLU A 54 -4.21 14.29 13.76
N ALA A 55 -3.39 14.04 12.74
CA ALA A 55 -3.31 14.92 11.56
C ALA A 55 -4.54 14.81 10.65
N ARG A 56 -5.06 13.58 10.46
CA ARG A 56 -6.17 13.28 9.55
C ARG A 56 -7.55 13.41 10.21
N GLN A 57 -7.60 13.36 11.56
CA GLN A 57 -8.86 13.26 12.35
C GLN A 57 -9.69 12.02 11.98
N LYS A 58 -9.02 10.97 11.51
CA LYS A 58 -9.60 9.70 11.09
C LYS A 58 -8.58 8.59 11.28
N THR A 59 -9.02 7.42 11.69
CA THR A 59 -8.15 6.25 11.81
C THR A 59 -7.74 5.76 10.42
N GLY A 60 -6.49 5.32 10.27
CA GLY A 60 -5.97 4.73 9.04
C GLY A 60 -5.14 3.50 9.30
N PHE A 61 -5.16 2.57 8.37
CA PHE A 61 -4.30 1.40 8.34
C PHE A 61 -3.14 1.63 7.38
N LEU A 62 -1.92 1.70 7.92
CA LEU A 62 -0.69 1.77 7.13
C LEU A 62 -0.16 0.33 6.99
N ILE A 63 -0.24 -0.22 5.79
CA ILE A 63 0.05 -1.64 5.50
C ILE A 63 1.33 -1.73 4.68
N TYR A 64 2.35 -2.36 5.27
CA TYR A 64 3.63 -2.60 4.60
C TYR A 64 3.52 -3.75 3.62
N VAL A 65 3.91 -3.49 2.38
CA VAL A 65 3.93 -4.44 1.26
C VAL A 65 5.37 -4.55 0.76
N ASP A 66 5.98 -5.71 0.91
CA ASP A 66 7.32 -6.02 0.42
C ASP A 66 7.23 -6.74 -0.93
N CYS A 67 7.54 -6.04 -2.02
CA CYS A 67 7.47 -6.61 -3.37
C CYS A 67 8.43 -7.78 -3.58
N ASN A 68 9.51 -7.91 -2.80
CA ASN A 68 10.40 -9.07 -2.85
C ASN A 68 9.73 -10.38 -2.40
N ARG A 69 8.56 -10.31 -1.76
CA ARG A 69 7.75 -11.50 -1.39
C ARG A 69 6.92 -12.04 -2.55
N ALA A 70 6.85 -11.34 -3.68
CA ALA A 70 6.19 -11.83 -4.88
C ALA A 70 6.99 -13.01 -5.47
N VAL A 71 6.28 -14.04 -5.94
CA VAL A 71 6.93 -15.26 -6.49
C VAL A 71 7.51 -15.04 -7.89
N ASP A 72 6.98 -14.07 -8.61
CA ASP A 72 7.47 -13.57 -9.89
C ASP A 72 7.06 -12.10 -10.11
N ILE A 73 7.39 -11.54 -11.28
CA ILE A 73 7.01 -10.17 -11.62
C ILE A 73 5.89 -10.21 -12.66
N SER A 74 4.73 -10.67 -12.22
CA SER A 74 3.49 -10.62 -12.97
C SER A 74 2.45 -9.73 -12.27
N PRO A 75 1.42 -9.26 -12.98
CA PRO A 75 0.28 -8.58 -12.34
C PRO A 75 -0.35 -9.43 -11.23
N GLN A 76 -0.49 -10.75 -11.47
CA GLN A 76 -1.06 -11.68 -10.51
C GLN A 76 -0.23 -11.77 -9.23
N ALA A 77 1.08 -11.95 -9.33
CA ALA A 77 1.98 -12.05 -8.18
C ALA A 77 2.04 -10.72 -7.40
N PHE A 78 2.00 -9.58 -8.11
CA PHE A 78 1.90 -8.27 -7.47
C PHE A 78 0.58 -8.10 -6.71
N PHE A 79 -0.55 -8.42 -7.31
CA PHE A 79 -1.85 -8.34 -6.64
C PHE A 79 -1.95 -9.30 -5.46
N GLU A 80 -1.38 -10.50 -5.60
CA GLU A 80 -1.31 -11.49 -4.54
C GLU A 80 -0.55 -10.94 -3.33
N VAL A 81 0.66 -10.42 -3.50
CA VAL A 81 1.46 -9.92 -2.38
C VAL A 81 0.82 -8.71 -1.70
N VAL A 82 0.17 -7.83 -2.46
CA VAL A 82 -0.57 -6.70 -1.88
C VAL A 82 -1.73 -7.20 -1.05
N LEU A 83 -2.59 -8.06 -1.60
CA LEU A 83 -3.79 -8.51 -0.90
C LEU A 83 -3.46 -9.44 0.27
N ARG A 84 -2.41 -10.26 0.16
CA ARG A 84 -1.87 -11.04 1.29
C ARG A 84 -1.45 -10.13 2.44
N SER A 85 -0.72 -9.05 2.16
CA SER A 85 -0.30 -8.09 3.18
C SER A 85 -1.50 -7.41 3.86
N VAL A 86 -2.54 -7.10 3.08
CA VAL A 86 -3.82 -6.58 3.59
C VAL A 86 -4.49 -7.59 4.52
N VAL A 87 -4.64 -8.84 4.08
CA VAL A 87 -5.26 -9.92 4.87
C VAL A 87 -4.47 -10.17 6.16
N GLU A 88 -3.14 -10.31 6.07
CA GLU A 88 -2.27 -10.52 7.24
C GLU A 88 -2.42 -9.39 8.27
N ARG A 89 -2.58 -8.14 7.83
CA ARG A 89 -2.64 -6.98 8.72
C ARG A 89 -4.03 -6.71 9.29
N LEU A 90 -5.08 -6.94 8.51
CA LEU A 90 -6.44 -6.52 8.86
C LEU A 90 -7.30 -7.63 9.45
N ASN A 91 -6.91 -8.92 9.35
CA ASN A 91 -7.75 -10.06 9.72
C ASN A 91 -8.47 -9.90 11.08
N ASP A 92 -7.76 -9.40 12.09
CA ASP A 92 -8.26 -9.26 13.45
C ASP A 92 -8.73 -7.84 13.80
N HIS A 93 -8.73 -6.94 12.83
CA HIS A 93 -9.02 -5.50 13.00
C HIS A 93 -10.27 -5.02 12.26
N ILE A 94 -10.88 -5.89 11.45
CA ILE A 94 -12.06 -5.59 10.64
C ILE A 94 -13.18 -6.60 10.90
N PRO A 95 -14.44 -6.30 10.52
CA PRO A 95 -15.55 -7.23 10.70
C PRO A 95 -15.25 -8.62 10.09
N PRO A 96 -15.67 -9.72 10.76
CA PRO A 96 -15.37 -11.09 10.30
C PRO A 96 -15.80 -11.38 8.85
N ASP A 97 -16.94 -10.82 8.44
CA ASP A 97 -17.47 -11.00 7.07
C ASP A 97 -16.55 -10.33 6.04
N LEU A 98 -16.09 -9.10 6.33
CA LEU A 98 -15.14 -8.40 5.46
C LEU A 98 -13.79 -9.12 5.43
N ALA A 99 -13.30 -9.61 6.57
CA ALA A 99 -12.08 -10.41 6.64
C ALA A 99 -12.20 -11.69 5.82
N ALA A 100 -13.37 -12.36 5.85
CA ALA A 100 -13.64 -13.53 5.03
C ALA A 100 -13.68 -13.19 3.53
N ALA A 101 -14.31 -12.08 3.15
CA ALA A 101 -14.33 -11.61 1.77
C ALA A 101 -12.91 -11.34 1.25
N MET A 102 -12.05 -10.68 2.04
CA MET A 102 -10.65 -10.44 1.65
C MET A 102 -9.86 -11.72 1.46
N ARG A 103 -10.04 -12.73 2.31
CA ARG A 103 -9.43 -14.06 2.13
C ARG A 103 -9.93 -14.77 0.87
N ASN A 104 -11.23 -14.66 0.55
CA ASN A 104 -11.79 -15.23 -0.66
C ASN A 104 -11.20 -14.58 -1.92
N HIS A 105 -11.13 -13.25 -1.97
CA HIS A 105 -10.49 -12.55 -3.09
C HIS A 105 -9.01 -12.89 -3.23
N HIS A 106 -8.29 -13.06 -2.12
CA HIS A 106 -6.90 -13.52 -2.15
C HIS A 106 -6.79 -14.93 -2.76
N GLN A 107 -7.70 -15.85 -2.39
CA GLN A 107 -7.75 -17.19 -2.99
C GLN A 107 -8.10 -17.14 -4.49
N GLU A 108 -9.03 -16.28 -4.89
CA GLU A 108 -9.38 -16.07 -6.32
C GLU A 108 -8.17 -15.58 -7.12
N ILE A 109 -7.38 -14.62 -6.60
CA ILE A 109 -6.14 -14.16 -7.25
C ILE A 109 -5.16 -15.32 -7.37
N THR A 110 -4.93 -16.07 -6.29
CA THR A 110 -3.96 -17.18 -6.26
C THR A 110 -4.34 -18.31 -7.20
N ALA A 111 -5.63 -18.61 -7.30
CA ALA A 111 -6.16 -19.69 -8.17
C ALA A 111 -6.41 -19.24 -9.62
N SER A 112 -6.15 -17.98 -9.95
CA SER A 112 -6.48 -17.40 -11.24
C SER A 112 -5.55 -17.90 -12.35
N ASP A 113 -6.13 -18.34 -13.46
CA ASP A 113 -5.40 -18.77 -14.67
C ASP A 113 -5.13 -17.62 -15.66
N SER A 114 -5.56 -16.40 -15.33
CA SER A 114 -5.39 -15.25 -16.21
C SER A 114 -5.15 -13.94 -15.46
N ALA A 115 -4.34 -13.06 -16.06
CA ALA A 115 -4.12 -11.71 -15.55
C ALA A 115 -5.42 -10.89 -15.45
N PHE A 116 -6.41 -11.15 -16.32
CA PHE A 116 -7.71 -10.50 -16.28
C PHE A 116 -8.48 -10.87 -15.00
N SER A 117 -8.61 -12.18 -14.72
CA SER A 117 -9.32 -12.65 -13.52
C SER A 117 -8.66 -12.17 -12.23
N ALA A 118 -7.31 -12.22 -12.17
CA ALA A 118 -6.55 -11.71 -11.04
C ALA A 118 -6.77 -10.20 -10.84
N SER A 119 -6.75 -9.40 -11.92
CA SER A 119 -7.03 -7.96 -11.87
C SER A 119 -8.45 -7.67 -11.41
N LEU A 120 -9.43 -8.45 -11.87
CA LEU A 120 -10.83 -8.28 -11.48
C LEU A 120 -11.01 -8.56 -9.98
N ALA A 121 -10.49 -9.68 -9.49
CA ALA A 121 -10.58 -10.05 -8.07
C ALA A 121 -9.88 -8.99 -7.18
N PHE A 122 -8.72 -8.49 -7.60
CA PHE A 122 -8.02 -7.42 -6.88
C PHE A 122 -8.82 -6.11 -6.84
N ASN A 123 -9.42 -5.71 -7.96
CA ASN A 123 -10.27 -4.51 -8.02
C ASN A 123 -11.50 -4.63 -7.12
N LEU A 124 -12.15 -5.79 -7.14
CA LEU A 124 -13.31 -6.07 -6.28
C LEU A 124 -12.90 -6.02 -4.80
N ALA A 125 -11.77 -6.65 -4.46
CA ALA A 125 -11.25 -6.65 -3.08
C ALA A 125 -10.99 -5.23 -2.57
N LEU A 126 -10.24 -4.41 -3.31
CA LEU A 126 -9.95 -3.03 -2.87
C LEU A 126 -11.21 -2.15 -2.87
N THR A 127 -12.13 -2.35 -3.81
CA THR A 127 -13.41 -1.65 -3.85
C THR A 127 -14.22 -1.97 -2.59
N GLU A 128 -14.44 -3.24 -2.31
CA GLU A 128 -15.20 -3.70 -1.14
C GLU A 128 -14.54 -3.24 0.17
N LEU A 129 -13.21 -3.35 0.25
CA LEU A 129 -12.46 -2.89 1.41
C LEU A 129 -12.64 -1.39 1.62
N CYS A 130 -12.45 -0.54 0.61
CA CYS A 130 -12.59 0.90 0.73
C CYS A 130 -14.03 1.33 1.05
N GLU A 131 -15.03 0.62 0.54
CA GLU A 131 -16.44 0.92 0.80
C GLU A 131 -16.91 0.51 2.20
N GLN A 132 -16.34 -0.57 2.78
CA GLN A 132 -16.81 -1.14 4.05
C GLN A 132 -15.88 -0.88 5.24
N LEU A 133 -14.61 -0.56 5.01
CA LEU A 133 -13.61 -0.41 6.08
C LEU A 133 -13.94 0.74 7.05
N GLY A 134 -14.51 1.84 6.55
CA GLY A 134 -14.78 3.04 7.35
C GLY A 134 -13.52 3.81 7.81
N HIS A 135 -12.33 3.32 7.48
CA HIS A 135 -11.02 3.86 7.80
C HIS A 135 -10.20 4.13 6.55
N ASP A 136 -9.12 4.90 6.68
CA ASP A 136 -8.21 5.09 5.57
C ASP A 136 -7.30 3.87 5.38
N LEU A 137 -6.93 3.58 4.12
CA LEU A 137 -6.03 2.52 3.71
C LEU A 137 -4.81 3.13 3.02
N CYS A 138 -3.64 2.98 3.64
CA CYS A 138 -2.37 3.44 3.08
C CYS A 138 -1.49 2.23 2.78
N LEU A 139 -1.25 1.92 1.50
CA LEU A 139 -0.37 0.83 1.09
C LEU A 139 1.06 1.36 0.95
N LEU A 140 1.97 0.84 1.77
CA LEU A 140 3.39 1.18 1.81
C LEU A 140 4.17 0.16 0.97
N ILE A 141 4.33 0.45 -0.33
CA ILE A 141 4.88 -0.48 -1.33
C ILE A 141 6.39 -0.29 -1.40
N ASP A 142 7.13 -1.23 -0.84
CA ASP A 142 8.59 -1.25 -0.79
C ASP A 142 9.18 -2.13 -1.89
N GLU A 143 10.44 -1.85 -2.29
CA GLU A 143 11.16 -2.57 -3.36
C GLU A 143 10.37 -2.57 -4.68
N PHE A 144 9.77 -1.42 -5.02
CA PHE A 144 8.83 -1.31 -6.14
C PHE A 144 9.51 -1.11 -7.50
N ASP A 145 10.85 -0.98 -7.57
CA ASP A 145 11.59 -0.65 -8.79
C ASP A 145 11.35 -1.64 -9.91
N GLU A 146 11.62 -2.93 -9.66
CA GLU A 146 11.55 -3.97 -10.66
C GLU A 146 10.08 -4.24 -11.05
N VAL A 147 9.21 -4.29 -10.07
CA VAL A 147 7.77 -4.42 -10.29
C VAL A 147 7.25 -3.29 -11.16
N TYR A 148 7.56 -2.03 -10.83
CA TYR A 148 7.13 -0.88 -11.61
C TYR A 148 7.68 -0.88 -13.04
N ALA A 149 8.93 -1.31 -13.22
CA ALA A 149 9.57 -1.36 -14.54
C ALA A 149 8.95 -2.42 -15.46
N GLN A 150 8.51 -3.55 -14.91
CA GLN A 150 8.07 -4.72 -15.68
C GLN A 150 6.56 -4.91 -15.74
N LEU A 151 5.80 -4.37 -14.78
CA LEU A 151 4.34 -4.44 -14.84
C LEU A 151 3.80 -3.72 -16.08
N GLU A 152 2.78 -4.31 -16.68
CA GLU A 152 2.06 -3.68 -17.80
C GLU A 152 1.50 -2.32 -17.39
N GLU A 153 1.53 -1.37 -18.31
CA GLU A 153 0.96 -0.03 -18.11
C GLU A 153 -0.50 -0.10 -17.64
N ARG A 154 -1.26 -1.06 -18.15
CA ARG A 154 -2.65 -1.28 -17.77
C ARG A 154 -2.82 -1.56 -16.28
N THR A 155 -1.91 -2.30 -15.68
CA THR A 155 -1.91 -2.58 -14.24
C THR A 155 -1.70 -1.30 -13.42
N LEU A 156 -0.77 -0.46 -13.83
CA LEU A 156 -0.50 0.81 -13.15
C LEU A 156 -1.65 1.81 -13.31
N LEU A 157 -2.26 1.87 -14.50
CA LEU A 157 -3.48 2.66 -14.73
C LEU A 157 -4.63 2.19 -13.85
N ASN A 158 -4.73 0.88 -13.61
CA ASN A 158 -5.73 0.31 -12.72
C ASN A 158 -5.54 0.76 -11.26
N LEU A 159 -4.31 0.69 -10.74
CA LEU A 159 -3.99 1.21 -9.40
C LEU A 159 -4.32 2.71 -9.28
N ARG A 160 -3.99 3.47 -10.31
CA ARG A 160 -4.34 4.90 -10.37
C ARG A 160 -5.85 5.12 -10.36
N ALA A 161 -6.61 4.37 -11.16
CA ALA A 161 -8.08 4.48 -11.22
C ALA A 161 -8.74 4.15 -9.87
N LEU A 162 -8.25 3.12 -9.16
CA LEU A 162 -8.70 2.81 -7.81
C LEU A 162 -8.41 3.97 -6.85
N ARG A 163 -7.20 4.52 -6.89
CA ARG A 163 -6.83 5.65 -6.05
C ARG A 163 -7.66 6.90 -6.37
N ASP A 164 -7.93 7.18 -7.64
CA ASP A 164 -8.73 8.34 -8.05
C ASP A 164 -10.20 8.18 -7.61
N ARG A 165 -10.73 6.95 -7.67
CA ARG A 165 -12.09 6.62 -7.19
C ARG A 165 -12.21 6.76 -5.67
N PHE A 166 -11.21 6.33 -4.92
CA PHE A 166 -11.19 6.30 -3.45
C PHE A 166 -10.20 7.31 -2.86
N SER A 167 -10.13 8.51 -3.45
CA SER A 167 -9.14 9.53 -3.11
C SER A 167 -9.20 10.04 -1.68
N ASP A 168 -10.30 9.86 -1.01
CA ASP A 168 -10.56 10.24 0.38
C ASP A 168 -10.23 9.16 1.42
N CYS A 169 -9.93 7.93 0.97
CA CYS A 169 -9.59 6.84 1.89
C CYS A 169 -8.43 5.93 1.42
N LEU A 170 -8.00 5.98 0.14
CA LEU A 170 -6.91 5.16 -0.38
C LEU A 170 -5.70 6.00 -0.76
N ALA A 171 -4.52 5.66 -0.24
CA ALA A 171 -3.26 6.29 -0.61
C ALA A 171 -2.14 5.26 -0.79
N TYR A 172 -1.14 5.60 -1.58
CA TYR A 172 0.05 4.80 -1.80
C TYR A 172 1.31 5.55 -1.35
N VAL A 173 2.21 4.85 -0.68
CA VAL A 173 3.59 5.26 -0.49
C VAL A 173 4.46 4.25 -1.23
N THR A 174 5.28 4.71 -2.16
CA THR A 174 6.20 3.84 -2.90
C THR A 174 7.64 4.11 -2.50
N ALA A 175 8.45 3.06 -2.33
CA ALA A 175 9.88 3.19 -2.12
C ALA A 175 10.64 2.56 -3.29
N THR A 176 11.56 3.35 -3.89
CA THR A 176 12.32 2.99 -5.08
C THR A 176 13.76 3.50 -5.00
N GLU A 177 14.66 2.93 -5.80
CA GLU A 177 16.03 3.45 -5.94
C GLU A 177 16.08 4.66 -6.85
N ARG A 178 15.25 4.68 -7.89
CA ARG A 178 15.16 5.75 -8.88
C ARG A 178 13.76 6.35 -8.89
N ARG A 179 13.65 7.57 -9.36
CA ARG A 179 12.33 8.19 -9.56
C ARG A 179 11.51 7.37 -10.55
N LEU A 180 10.24 7.11 -10.24
CA LEU A 180 9.33 6.29 -11.05
C LEU A 180 9.37 6.61 -12.56
N PRO A 181 9.38 7.89 -13.03
CA PRO A 181 9.45 8.18 -14.44
C PRO A 181 10.75 7.73 -15.13
N LEU A 182 11.83 7.49 -14.39
CA LEU A 182 13.13 7.05 -14.92
C LEU A 182 13.27 5.53 -14.98
N LEU A 183 12.33 4.78 -14.41
CA LEU A 183 12.34 3.32 -14.40
C LEU A 183 11.74 2.69 -15.67
N ARG A 184 11.12 3.50 -16.53
CA ARG A 184 10.44 3.07 -17.76
C ARG A 184 11.01 3.74 -19.04
N GLN A 185 12.25 4.23 -18.96
CA GLN A 185 12.95 4.82 -20.12
C GLN A 185 13.80 3.79 -20.85
#